data_b7067ae9b39a58aaf4f0a856e951208f
#
_entry.id   b7067ae9b39a58aaf4f0a856e951208f
#
_cell.length_a   1.000
_cell.length_b   1.000
_cell.length_c   1.000
_cell.angle_alpha   90.00
_cell.angle_beta   90.00
_cell.angle_gamma   90.00
#
_symmetry.space_group_name_H-M   'P 1'
#
loop_
_entity.id
_entity.type
_entity.pdbx_description
1 polymer ?
#
loop_
_entity_poly.entity_id
_entity_poly.type
_entity_poly.pdbx_seq_one_letter_code
_entity_poly.pdbx_strand_id
1 'polypeptide(L)'
;MEKTVELLEQAGFRVDLGKHVLDRHGYLAGRDEDRISDLNDAFVDSEVRAIIATRGGKGAYRIADALDFAAAHNDPKLVVGFSEITIIQLALWQHANIPSLHGTPSAFYDGLLSETTYRACLTALSSGEPLHLRSMEDVPTSSLTTSGRAEGILVGGNLDMIVTGADWLIPKLNGNILFIEDVKKAGLGHIDRQMTRLLKSGYLENIAGIAVGQFTNFDTTDGWSVVDVLRDRLALIDVPILGGLPLGHGRDALVIPIGTHAVIDADEGTLTVEAAVR
;
A
#
# COMPACT_ATOMS: atom_id res chain seq x y z
N MET A 1 7.17 -13.07 13.37
CA MET A 1 6.21 -14.04 12.82
C MET A 1 5.43 -14.72 13.94
N GLU A 2 6.04 -15.51 14.83
CA GLU A 2 5.35 -16.20 15.93
C GLU A 2 4.37 -15.29 16.68
N LYS A 3 4.82 -14.13 17.13
CA LYS A 3 3.95 -13.17 17.83
C LYS A 3 2.78 -12.69 16.98
N THR A 4 2.94 -12.56 15.67
CA THR A 4 1.84 -12.17 14.77
C THR A 4 0.81 -13.30 14.67
N VAL A 5 1.29 -14.55 14.57
CA VAL A 5 0.43 -15.75 14.59
C VAL A 5 -0.37 -15.79 15.89
N GLU A 6 0.30 -15.69 17.05
CA GLU A 6 -0.36 -15.68 18.36
C GLU A 6 -1.45 -14.60 18.45
N LEU A 7 -1.17 -13.38 17.97
CA LEU A 7 -2.13 -12.27 18.01
C LEU A 7 -3.35 -12.52 17.12
N LEU A 8 -3.15 -13.09 15.92
CA LEU A 8 -4.25 -13.44 15.02
C LEU A 8 -5.09 -14.59 15.59
N GLU A 9 -4.45 -15.61 16.16
CA GLU A 9 -5.15 -16.72 16.82
C GLU A 9 -5.95 -16.25 18.04
N GLN A 10 -5.41 -15.34 18.85
CA GLN A 10 -6.14 -14.69 19.96
C GLN A 10 -7.34 -13.89 19.46
N ALA A 11 -7.28 -13.35 18.24
CA ALA A 11 -8.40 -12.66 17.61
C ALA A 11 -9.42 -13.61 16.97
N GLY A 12 -9.20 -14.94 17.05
CA GLY A 12 -10.12 -15.99 16.58
C GLY A 12 -9.88 -16.45 15.14
N PHE A 13 -8.77 -16.05 14.51
CA PHE A 13 -8.41 -16.58 13.19
C PHE A 13 -7.65 -17.91 13.31
N ARG A 14 -7.91 -18.83 12.37
CA ARG A 14 -7.01 -19.96 12.13
C ARG A 14 -5.87 -19.47 11.23
N VAL A 15 -4.64 -19.74 11.62
CA VAL A 15 -3.46 -19.28 10.88
C VAL A 15 -2.69 -20.49 10.34
N ASP A 16 -2.58 -20.57 9.02
CA ASP A 16 -1.75 -21.54 8.33
C ASP A 16 -0.53 -20.82 7.74
N LEU A 17 0.65 -21.41 7.87
CA LEU A 17 1.89 -20.84 7.34
C LEU A 17 2.19 -21.40 5.95
N GLY A 18 2.58 -20.53 5.02
CA GLY A 18 3.11 -20.96 3.73
C GLY A 18 4.30 -21.91 3.91
N LYS A 19 4.42 -22.90 3.04
CA LYS A 19 5.45 -23.95 3.14
C LYS A 19 6.87 -23.39 3.15
N HIS A 20 7.07 -22.29 2.42
CA HIS A 20 8.38 -21.67 2.17
C HIS A 20 8.57 -20.35 2.92
N VAL A 21 7.70 -20.03 3.90
CA VAL A 21 7.72 -18.74 4.62
C VAL A 21 9.03 -18.43 5.36
N LEU A 22 9.82 -19.46 5.70
CA LEU A 22 11.12 -19.34 6.37
C LEU A 22 12.31 -19.51 5.44
N ASP A 23 12.09 -19.76 4.17
CA ASP A 23 13.15 -20.04 3.21
C ASP A 23 14.00 -18.80 2.93
N ARG A 24 15.23 -19.03 2.53
CA ARG A 24 16.20 -18.00 2.15
C ARG A 24 16.91 -18.39 0.86
N HIS A 25 17.07 -17.42 -0.04
CA HIS A 25 17.85 -17.54 -1.24
C HIS A 25 18.63 -16.25 -1.50
N GLY A 26 19.90 -16.22 -1.09
CA GLY A 26 20.69 -14.99 -1.09
C GLY A 26 20.05 -13.93 -0.18
N TYR A 27 19.66 -12.78 -0.76
CA TYR A 27 18.97 -11.69 -0.05
C TYR A 27 17.44 -11.79 -0.12
N LEU A 28 16.90 -12.83 -0.78
CA LEU A 28 15.48 -13.07 -0.96
C LEU A 28 14.92 -14.03 0.09
N ALA A 29 13.62 -13.94 0.31
CA ALA A 29 12.86 -14.84 1.18
C ALA A 29 12.43 -16.09 0.38
N GLY A 30 13.38 -16.94 0.01
CA GLY A 30 13.18 -18.14 -0.80
C GLY A 30 13.38 -17.90 -2.31
N ARG A 31 13.23 -18.96 -3.09
CA ARG A 31 13.27 -18.91 -4.55
C ARG A 31 11.98 -18.32 -5.10
N ASP A 32 12.00 -17.82 -6.33
CA ASP A 32 10.82 -17.24 -6.96
C ASP A 32 9.72 -18.28 -7.12
N GLU A 33 10.07 -19.50 -7.57
CA GLU A 33 9.14 -20.61 -7.76
C GLU A 33 8.42 -21.01 -6.45
N ASP A 34 9.15 -21.04 -5.34
CA ASP A 34 8.61 -21.42 -4.03
C ASP A 34 7.63 -20.35 -3.51
N ARG A 35 7.96 -19.07 -3.68
CA ARG A 35 7.09 -17.94 -3.29
C ARG A 35 5.83 -17.86 -4.15
N ILE A 36 5.95 -18.12 -5.46
CA ILE A 36 4.80 -18.22 -6.38
C ILE A 36 3.91 -19.38 -5.97
N SER A 37 4.50 -20.55 -5.66
CA SER A 37 3.74 -21.71 -5.22
C SER A 37 2.95 -21.44 -3.95
N ASP A 38 3.55 -20.84 -2.92
CA ASP A 38 2.86 -20.52 -1.68
C ASP A 38 1.66 -19.57 -1.90
N LEU A 39 1.81 -18.55 -2.77
CA LEU A 39 0.71 -17.64 -3.09
C LEU A 39 -0.39 -18.33 -3.90
N ASN A 40 -0.02 -19.09 -4.94
CA ASN A 40 -0.99 -19.78 -5.79
C ASN A 40 -1.72 -20.91 -5.04
N ASP A 41 -1.02 -21.66 -4.18
CA ASP A 41 -1.65 -22.64 -3.28
C ASP A 41 -2.70 -21.98 -2.39
N ALA A 42 -2.39 -20.79 -1.84
CA ALA A 42 -3.34 -20.03 -1.03
C ALA A 42 -4.52 -19.47 -1.84
N PHE A 43 -4.34 -19.11 -3.13
CA PHE A 43 -5.44 -18.66 -3.98
C PHE A 43 -6.43 -19.77 -4.33
N VAL A 44 -5.97 -21.04 -4.46
CA VAL A 44 -6.86 -22.15 -4.77
C VAL A 44 -7.48 -22.82 -3.53
N ASP A 45 -6.94 -22.60 -2.34
CA ASP A 45 -7.46 -23.18 -1.10
C ASP A 45 -8.72 -22.45 -0.64
N SER A 46 -9.87 -23.11 -0.68
CA SER A 46 -11.16 -22.53 -0.28
C SER A 46 -11.28 -22.21 1.21
N GLU A 47 -10.42 -22.76 2.06
CA GLU A 47 -10.40 -22.46 3.50
C GLU A 47 -9.63 -21.18 3.82
N VAL A 48 -8.77 -20.71 2.91
CA VAL A 48 -8.05 -19.44 3.04
C VAL A 48 -8.95 -18.28 2.67
N ARG A 49 -9.11 -17.29 3.56
CA ARG A 49 -9.89 -16.07 3.32
C ARG A 49 -9.03 -14.80 3.26
N ALA A 50 -7.84 -14.84 3.85
CA ALA A 50 -6.88 -13.76 3.78
C ALA A 50 -5.45 -14.30 3.65
N ILE A 51 -4.60 -13.58 2.93
CA ILE A 51 -3.18 -13.86 2.76
C ILE A 51 -2.41 -12.68 3.36
N ILE A 52 -1.65 -12.93 4.42
CA ILE A 52 -0.93 -11.88 5.14
C ILE A 52 0.57 -12.04 4.86
N ALA A 53 1.16 -11.03 4.22
CA ALA A 53 2.60 -11.00 4.00
C ALA A 53 3.33 -10.83 5.34
N THR A 54 4.29 -11.69 5.62
CA THR A 54 5.08 -11.62 6.86
C THR A 54 5.90 -10.33 6.94
N ARG A 55 6.32 -9.79 5.80
CA ARG A 55 7.00 -8.50 5.67
C ARG A 55 7.05 -8.06 4.21
N GLY A 56 7.37 -6.79 3.97
CA GLY A 56 7.85 -6.30 2.69
C GLY A 56 9.22 -6.90 2.32
N GLY A 57 10.17 -6.10 1.93
CA GLY A 57 11.53 -6.57 1.69
C GLY A 57 11.99 -6.39 0.26
N LYS A 58 12.39 -7.48 -0.41
CA LYS A 58 12.90 -7.47 -1.77
C LYS A 58 12.40 -8.67 -2.57
N GLY A 59 12.07 -8.44 -3.84
CA GLY A 59 11.81 -9.49 -4.82
C GLY A 59 10.34 -9.75 -5.14
N ALA A 60 9.37 -9.06 -4.51
CA ALA A 60 7.96 -9.20 -4.87
C ALA A 60 7.70 -8.81 -6.34
N TYR A 61 8.40 -7.81 -6.86
CA TYR A 61 8.36 -7.41 -8.27
C TYR A 61 8.82 -8.50 -9.25
N ARG A 62 9.56 -9.52 -8.79
CA ARG A 62 10.02 -10.64 -9.63
C ARG A 62 8.95 -11.69 -9.88
N ILE A 63 7.93 -11.71 -9.03
CA ILE A 63 6.89 -12.74 -9.03
C ILE A 63 5.49 -12.16 -9.29
N ALA A 64 5.35 -10.84 -9.34
CA ALA A 64 4.06 -10.17 -9.37
C ALA A 64 3.23 -10.49 -10.65
N ASP A 65 3.87 -10.78 -11.76
CA ASP A 65 3.25 -11.15 -13.04
C ASP A 65 3.08 -12.66 -13.25
N ALA A 66 3.56 -13.49 -12.30
CA ALA A 66 3.52 -14.95 -12.38
C ALA A 66 2.45 -15.58 -11.46
N LEU A 67 1.58 -14.77 -10.87
CA LEU A 67 0.51 -15.24 -9.99
C LEU A 67 -0.66 -15.82 -10.80
N ASP A 68 -1.38 -16.77 -10.22
CA ASP A 68 -2.61 -17.30 -10.81
C ASP A 68 -3.79 -16.31 -10.58
N PHE A 69 -3.85 -15.28 -11.43
CA PHE A 69 -4.91 -14.27 -11.38
C PHE A 69 -6.30 -14.85 -11.63
N ALA A 70 -6.39 -15.97 -12.37
CA ALA A 70 -7.67 -16.62 -12.62
C ALA A 70 -8.19 -17.30 -11.35
N ALA A 71 -7.34 -18.05 -10.65
CA ALA A 71 -7.70 -18.63 -9.35
C ALA A 71 -8.04 -17.54 -8.34
N ALA A 72 -7.23 -16.48 -8.26
CA ALA A 72 -7.48 -15.34 -7.39
C ALA A 72 -8.82 -14.65 -7.69
N HIS A 73 -9.18 -14.46 -8.96
CA HIS A 73 -10.47 -13.87 -9.36
C HIS A 73 -11.66 -14.77 -9.02
N ASN A 74 -11.54 -16.09 -9.20
CA ASN A 74 -12.63 -17.04 -9.00
C ASN A 74 -13.01 -17.22 -7.52
N ASP A 75 -12.04 -17.15 -6.60
CA ASP A 75 -12.26 -17.16 -5.16
C ASP A 75 -11.40 -16.09 -4.47
N PRO A 76 -11.88 -14.83 -4.43
CA PRO A 76 -11.10 -13.70 -3.96
C PRO A 76 -10.65 -13.84 -2.51
N LYS A 77 -9.35 -13.67 -2.28
CA LYS A 77 -8.73 -13.62 -0.96
C LYS A 77 -8.23 -12.20 -0.69
N LEU A 78 -8.38 -11.74 0.54
CA LEU A 78 -7.89 -10.44 0.95
C LEU A 78 -6.37 -10.49 1.16
N VAL A 79 -5.60 -9.81 0.32
CA VAL A 79 -4.14 -9.74 0.49
C VAL A 79 -3.78 -8.55 1.36
N VAL A 80 -3.06 -8.81 2.46
CA VAL A 80 -2.64 -7.83 3.45
C VAL A 80 -1.12 -7.68 3.42
N GLY A 81 -0.65 -6.46 3.25
CA GLY A 81 0.77 -6.14 3.24
C GLY A 81 1.01 -4.69 2.87
N PHE A 82 2.25 -4.25 2.92
CA PHE A 82 2.65 -2.89 2.55
C PHE A 82 4.10 -2.88 2.04
N SER A 83 4.65 -1.70 1.75
CA SER A 83 6.01 -1.59 1.23
C SER A 83 6.11 -2.31 -0.12
N GLU A 84 7.02 -3.26 -0.28
CA GLU A 84 7.20 -4.00 -1.53
C GLU A 84 5.98 -4.85 -1.94
N ILE A 85 5.11 -5.22 -1.00
CA ILE A 85 3.87 -5.95 -1.30
C ILE A 85 2.90 -5.10 -2.13
N THR A 86 3.05 -3.79 -2.14
CA THR A 86 2.30 -2.88 -3.02
C THR A 86 2.24 -3.39 -4.47
N ILE A 87 3.35 -3.95 -5.00
CA ILE A 87 3.36 -4.41 -6.39
C ILE A 87 2.46 -5.63 -6.62
N ILE A 88 2.38 -6.53 -5.62
CA ILE A 88 1.44 -7.68 -5.65
C ILE A 88 -0.01 -7.18 -5.58
N GLN A 89 -0.30 -6.23 -4.70
CA GLN A 89 -1.63 -5.64 -4.53
C GLN A 89 -2.12 -4.96 -5.81
N LEU A 90 -1.24 -4.20 -6.46
CA LEU A 90 -1.55 -3.53 -7.72
C LEU A 90 -1.72 -4.53 -8.89
N ALA A 91 -0.94 -5.61 -8.91
CA ALA A 91 -1.11 -6.69 -9.88
C ALA A 91 -2.47 -7.39 -9.72
N LEU A 92 -2.86 -7.71 -8.49
CA LEU A 92 -4.15 -8.32 -8.18
C LEU A 92 -5.32 -7.40 -8.52
N TRP A 93 -5.21 -6.11 -8.20
CA TRP A 93 -6.20 -5.12 -8.61
C TRP A 93 -6.34 -5.08 -10.14
N GLN A 94 -5.23 -4.99 -10.87
CA GLN A 94 -5.22 -4.86 -12.31
C GLN A 94 -5.72 -6.12 -13.04
N HIS A 95 -5.25 -7.29 -12.65
CA HIS A 95 -5.46 -8.53 -13.42
C HIS A 95 -6.57 -9.41 -12.87
N ALA A 96 -6.93 -9.25 -11.61
CA ALA A 96 -7.99 -10.04 -10.96
C ALA A 96 -9.15 -9.20 -10.43
N ASN A 97 -9.04 -7.87 -10.45
CA ASN A 97 -10.05 -6.94 -9.89
C ASN A 97 -10.35 -7.23 -8.41
N ILE A 98 -9.29 -7.48 -7.63
CA ILE A 98 -9.40 -7.82 -6.22
C ILE A 98 -8.88 -6.66 -5.39
N PRO A 99 -9.66 -6.16 -4.41
CA PRO A 99 -9.14 -5.22 -3.42
C PRO A 99 -8.17 -5.89 -2.46
N SER A 100 -7.35 -5.10 -1.82
CA SER A 100 -6.36 -5.53 -0.83
C SER A 100 -6.29 -4.56 0.33
N LEU A 101 -5.54 -4.90 1.39
CA LEU A 101 -5.27 -4.00 2.51
C LEU A 101 -3.80 -3.58 2.51
N HIS A 102 -3.56 -2.29 2.35
CA HIS A 102 -2.23 -1.70 2.50
C HIS A 102 -1.97 -1.40 3.98
N GLY A 103 -1.07 -2.15 4.58
CA GLY A 103 -0.71 -2.12 5.99
C GLY A 103 -0.34 -3.50 6.48
N THR A 104 -0.13 -3.67 7.77
CA THR A 104 0.26 -4.96 8.33
C THR A 104 -0.19 -5.13 9.78
N PRO A 105 -0.64 -6.34 10.17
CA PRO A 105 -0.79 -6.71 11.56
C PRO A 105 0.55 -7.15 12.17
N SER A 106 1.63 -7.16 11.39
CA SER A 106 2.90 -7.73 11.81
C SER A 106 3.56 -6.92 12.92
N ALA A 107 3.80 -7.58 14.05
CA ALA A 107 4.57 -7.05 15.18
C ALA A 107 6.06 -6.81 14.88
N PHE A 108 6.50 -7.04 13.64
CA PHE A 108 7.92 -7.21 13.30
C PHE A 108 8.67 -5.96 12.89
N TYR A 109 8.00 -4.88 12.70
CA TYR A 109 8.72 -3.65 12.43
C TYR A 109 9.18 -3.04 13.75
N ASP A 110 10.28 -3.53 14.29
CA ASP A 110 11.09 -2.93 15.37
C ASP A 110 10.30 -2.20 16.49
N GLY A 111 9.25 -2.84 17.02
CA GLY A 111 8.42 -2.23 18.06
C GLY A 111 7.43 -1.17 17.56
N LEU A 112 7.21 -1.07 16.25
CA LEU A 112 6.26 -0.12 15.65
C LEU A 112 4.80 -0.63 15.64
N LEU A 113 4.55 -1.88 16.01
CA LEU A 113 3.18 -2.32 16.19
C LEU A 113 2.60 -1.67 17.44
N SER A 114 1.87 -0.61 17.23
CA SER A 114 1.02 -0.06 18.28
C SER A 114 -0.29 -0.84 18.37
N GLU A 115 -0.94 -0.76 19.51
CA GLU A 115 -2.31 -1.26 19.70
C GLU A 115 -3.26 -0.67 18.66
N THR A 116 -3.06 0.60 18.30
CA THR A 116 -3.84 1.32 17.29
C THR A 116 -3.72 0.65 15.92
N THR A 117 -2.50 0.39 15.44
CA THR A 117 -2.27 -0.27 14.14
C THR A 117 -2.86 -1.68 14.11
N TYR A 118 -2.66 -2.44 15.19
CA TYR A 118 -3.19 -3.80 15.29
C TYR A 118 -4.72 -3.83 15.24
N ARG A 119 -5.39 -2.98 16.04
CA ARG A 119 -6.86 -2.86 16.03
C ARG A 119 -7.39 -2.40 14.67
N ALA A 120 -6.74 -1.42 14.04
CA ALA A 120 -7.11 -0.96 12.70
C ALA A 120 -7.04 -2.12 11.69
N CYS A 121 -6.00 -2.96 11.77
CA CYS A 121 -5.89 -4.13 10.91
C CYS A 121 -7.00 -5.15 11.14
N LEU A 122 -7.30 -5.49 12.40
CA LEU A 122 -8.38 -6.43 12.73
C LEU A 122 -9.74 -5.90 12.24
N THR A 123 -10.01 -4.61 12.43
CA THR A 123 -11.23 -3.97 11.92
C THR A 123 -11.30 -4.07 10.40
N ALA A 124 -10.23 -3.73 9.69
CA ALA A 124 -10.19 -3.78 8.23
C ALA A 124 -10.33 -5.22 7.67
N LEU A 125 -9.90 -6.24 8.43
CA LEU A 125 -10.06 -7.66 8.07
C LEU A 125 -11.49 -8.19 8.23
N SER A 126 -12.33 -7.56 9.07
CA SER A 126 -13.61 -8.11 9.50
C SER A 126 -14.80 -7.17 9.34
N SER A 127 -14.59 -5.89 9.09
CA SER A 127 -15.67 -4.90 8.96
C SER A 127 -15.95 -4.55 7.50
N GLY A 128 -17.22 -4.58 7.12
CA GLY A 128 -17.73 -4.06 5.85
C GLY A 128 -18.05 -2.55 5.86
N GLU A 129 -17.74 -1.85 6.96
CA GLU A 129 -17.99 -0.42 7.07
C GLU A 129 -16.88 0.39 6.37
N PRO A 130 -17.22 1.52 5.73
CA PRO A 130 -16.24 2.42 5.16
C PRO A 130 -15.24 2.93 6.21
N LEU A 131 -13.99 3.09 5.80
CA LEU A 131 -12.95 3.69 6.60
C LEU A 131 -12.96 5.21 6.41
N HIS A 132 -13.01 5.96 7.51
CA HIS A 132 -12.93 7.41 7.53
C HIS A 132 -11.62 7.87 8.17
N LEU A 133 -10.79 8.56 7.41
CA LEU A 133 -9.52 9.13 7.85
C LEU A 133 -9.56 10.65 7.83
N ARG A 134 -8.80 11.26 8.74
CA ARG A 134 -8.51 12.69 8.73
C ARG A 134 -7.02 12.95 8.54
N SER A 135 -6.71 14.01 7.84
CA SER A 135 -5.37 14.60 7.80
C SER A 135 -4.95 14.98 9.21
N MET A 136 -3.71 14.66 9.58
CA MET A 136 -3.11 14.98 10.87
C MET A 136 -2.06 16.07 10.68
N GLU A 137 -2.20 17.17 11.42
CA GLU A 137 -1.32 18.34 11.30
C GLU A 137 0.14 18.04 11.67
N ASP A 138 0.37 17.09 12.56
CA ASP A 138 1.71 16.65 13.00
C ASP A 138 2.41 15.73 12.00
N VAL A 139 1.71 15.24 10.99
CA VAL A 139 2.32 14.49 9.87
C VAL A 139 2.82 15.50 8.83
N PRO A 140 4.13 15.57 8.54
CA PRO A 140 4.72 16.64 7.72
C PRO A 140 4.11 16.84 6.34
N THR A 141 3.56 15.77 5.74
CA THR A 141 2.88 15.82 4.43
C THR A 141 1.55 16.55 4.47
N SER A 142 1.00 16.90 5.64
CA SER A 142 -0.23 17.70 5.78
C SER A 142 -0.13 19.04 5.05
N SER A 143 1.06 19.63 5.01
CA SER A 143 1.35 20.88 4.31
C SER A 143 1.31 20.78 2.77
N LEU A 144 1.07 19.58 2.21
CA LEU A 144 0.85 19.34 0.78
C LEU A 144 -0.64 19.42 0.40
N THR A 145 -1.55 19.46 1.37
CA THR A 145 -2.99 19.52 1.13
C THR A 145 -3.35 20.76 0.33
N THR A 146 -4.14 20.56 -0.73
CA THR A 146 -4.69 21.64 -1.57
C THR A 146 -6.17 21.85 -1.25
N SER A 147 -6.96 22.32 -2.20
CA SER A 147 -8.43 22.46 -2.08
C SER A 147 -9.13 21.50 -3.02
N GLY A 148 -10.44 21.33 -2.79
CA GLY A 148 -11.34 20.61 -3.68
C GLY A 148 -11.63 19.16 -3.25
N ARG A 149 -12.46 18.51 -4.06
CA ARG A 149 -12.94 17.15 -3.82
C ARG A 149 -12.67 16.25 -5.01
N ALA A 150 -12.34 15.00 -4.76
CA ALA A 150 -12.11 13.99 -5.77
C ALA A 150 -12.72 12.65 -5.35
N GLU A 151 -13.19 11.86 -6.32
CA GLU A 151 -13.68 10.51 -6.11
C GLU A 151 -13.14 9.56 -7.18
N GLY A 152 -12.95 8.30 -6.84
CA GLY A 152 -12.42 7.27 -7.73
C GLY A 152 -11.99 6.03 -6.96
N ILE A 153 -11.42 5.07 -7.66
CA ILE A 153 -10.82 3.91 -6.98
C ILE A 153 -9.49 4.34 -6.36
N LEU A 154 -9.29 4.04 -5.09
CA LEU A 154 -8.00 4.28 -4.42
C LEU A 154 -7.00 3.22 -4.84
N VAL A 155 -5.93 3.63 -5.50
CA VAL A 155 -4.86 2.74 -5.97
C VAL A 155 -3.50 3.30 -5.59
N GLY A 156 -2.55 2.44 -5.31
CA GLY A 156 -1.22 2.90 -4.96
C GLY A 156 -0.62 2.19 -3.74
N GLY A 157 0.21 2.91 -3.00
CA GLY A 157 0.99 2.42 -1.86
C GLY A 157 2.42 2.96 -1.88
N ASN A 158 3.41 2.09 -1.77
CA ASN A 158 4.81 2.48 -1.80
C ASN A 158 5.22 3.05 -3.17
N LEU A 159 5.72 4.29 -3.17
CA LEU A 159 6.06 5.03 -4.40
C LEU A 159 7.09 4.29 -5.26
N ASP A 160 8.11 3.67 -4.63
CA ASP A 160 9.14 2.92 -5.35
C ASP A 160 8.53 1.73 -6.11
N MET A 161 7.54 1.07 -5.53
CA MET A 161 6.86 -0.06 -6.18
C MET A 161 5.89 0.37 -7.27
N ILE A 162 5.21 1.50 -7.12
CA ILE A 162 4.38 2.07 -8.17
C ILE A 162 5.25 2.38 -9.39
N VAL A 163 6.37 3.07 -9.20
CA VAL A 163 7.31 3.42 -10.27
C VAL A 163 7.97 2.17 -10.89
N THR A 164 8.24 1.15 -10.09
CA THR A 164 8.79 -0.12 -10.57
C THR A 164 7.79 -0.87 -11.46
N GLY A 165 6.52 -0.90 -11.09
CA GLY A 165 5.46 -1.60 -11.84
C GLY A 165 4.91 -0.81 -13.03
N ALA A 166 5.17 0.50 -13.09
CA ALA A 166 4.71 1.36 -14.18
C ALA A 166 5.22 0.85 -15.54
N ASP A 167 4.37 0.91 -16.54
CA ASP A 167 4.60 0.53 -17.94
C ASP A 167 4.65 -0.99 -18.24
N TRP A 168 4.69 -1.89 -17.25
CA TRP A 168 4.70 -3.33 -17.53
C TRP A 168 3.67 -4.13 -16.74
N LEU A 169 3.31 -3.70 -15.53
CA LEU A 169 2.39 -4.42 -14.65
C LEU A 169 1.16 -3.58 -14.29
N ILE A 170 1.33 -2.27 -14.17
CA ILE A 170 0.32 -1.35 -13.70
C ILE A 170 -0.09 -0.41 -14.84
N PRO A 171 -1.38 -0.29 -15.19
CA PRO A 171 -1.85 0.62 -16.22
C PRO A 171 -1.81 2.07 -15.75
N LYS A 172 -2.04 3.01 -16.65
CA LYS A 172 -2.30 4.41 -16.32
C LYS A 172 -3.52 4.53 -15.41
N LEU A 173 -3.45 5.42 -14.43
CA LEU A 173 -4.42 5.53 -13.34
C LEU A 173 -5.57 6.52 -13.62
N ASN A 174 -6.02 6.62 -14.88
CA ASN A 174 -7.06 7.55 -15.30
C ASN A 174 -8.34 7.42 -14.44
N GLY A 175 -8.82 8.54 -13.88
CA GLY A 175 -10.01 8.60 -13.05
C GLY A 175 -9.88 7.99 -11.65
N ASN A 176 -8.69 7.52 -11.27
CA ASN A 176 -8.44 6.94 -9.95
C ASN A 176 -7.80 7.95 -9.01
N ILE A 177 -7.88 7.69 -7.72
CA ILE A 177 -7.13 8.41 -6.69
C ILE A 177 -5.82 7.66 -6.44
N LEU A 178 -4.70 8.36 -6.62
CA LEU A 178 -3.38 7.79 -6.35
C LEU A 178 -3.03 7.96 -4.87
N PHE A 179 -2.77 6.85 -4.18
CA PHE A 179 -2.17 6.86 -2.85
C PHE A 179 -0.66 6.65 -2.94
N ILE A 180 0.13 7.50 -2.27
CA ILE A 180 1.59 7.38 -2.20
C ILE A 180 2.11 7.51 -0.77
N GLU A 181 3.06 6.66 -0.43
CA GLU A 181 3.89 6.72 0.79
C GLU A 181 5.30 6.21 0.47
N ASP A 182 6.30 6.53 1.26
CA ASP A 182 7.61 5.86 1.13
C ASP A 182 8.44 5.97 2.42
N VAL A 183 9.50 5.14 2.48
CA VAL A 183 10.53 5.18 3.52
C VAL A 183 11.90 5.33 2.86
N LYS A 184 12.78 6.12 3.46
CA LYS A 184 14.10 6.36 2.91
C LYS A 184 14.86 5.06 2.60
N LYS A 185 15.12 4.84 1.32
CA LYS A 185 16.06 3.83 0.78
C LYS A 185 17.25 4.51 0.12
N ALA A 186 17.03 5.75 -0.35
CA ALA A 186 18.03 6.63 -0.96
C ALA A 186 17.74 8.09 -0.57
N GLY A 187 18.51 9.05 -1.05
CA GLY A 187 18.31 10.47 -0.76
C GLY A 187 17.15 11.12 -1.52
N LEU A 188 16.92 12.42 -1.29
CA LEU A 188 15.82 13.19 -1.87
C LEU A 188 15.74 13.10 -3.40
N GLY A 189 16.89 13.09 -4.09
CA GLY A 189 16.94 12.92 -5.55
C GLY A 189 16.35 11.61 -6.07
N HIS A 190 16.16 10.60 -5.22
CA HIS A 190 15.44 9.39 -5.60
C HIS A 190 13.94 9.67 -5.73
N ILE A 191 13.35 10.34 -4.74
CA ILE A 191 11.93 10.74 -4.76
C ILE A 191 11.64 11.69 -5.93
N ASP A 192 12.50 12.69 -6.13
CA ASP A 192 12.38 13.60 -7.28
C ASP A 192 12.36 12.84 -8.62
N ARG A 193 13.30 11.91 -8.82
CA ARG A 193 13.35 11.10 -10.04
C ARG A 193 12.12 10.22 -10.23
N GLN A 194 11.61 9.62 -9.15
CA GLN A 194 10.41 8.80 -9.19
C GLN A 194 9.18 9.61 -9.59
N MET A 195 8.94 10.73 -8.92
CA MET A 195 7.83 11.64 -9.26
C MET A 195 7.99 12.22 -10.67
N THR A 196 9.20 12.63 -11.05
CA THR A 196 9.49 13.12 -12.40
C THR A 196 9.22 12.04 -13.48
N ARG A 197 9.53 10.76 -13.19
CA ARG A 197 9.21 9.66 -14.11
C ARG A 197 7.70 9.52 -14.29
N LEU A 198 6.92 9.48 -13.22
CA LEU A 198 5.46 9.37 -13.30
C LEU A 198 4.83 10.53 -14.07
N LEU A 199 5.33 11.77 -13.84
CA LEU A 199 4.90 12.96 -14.56
C LEU A 199 5.21 12.85 -16.07
N LYS A 200 6.47 12.56 -16.44
CA LYS A 200 6.94 12.57 -17.82
C LYS A 200 6.45 11.38 -18.66
N SER A 201 6.11 10.26 -18.03
CA SER A 201 5.51 9.09 -18.69
C SER A 201 4.00 9.24 -18.91
N GLY A 202 3.40 10.34 -18.42
CA GLY A 202 1.96 10.54 -18.49
C GLY A 202 1.17 9.62 -17.56
N TYR A 203 1.82 9.05 -16.55
CA TYR A 203 1.18 8.13 -15.61
C TYR A 203 0.17 8.85 -14.69
N LEU A 204 0.40 10.13 -14.46
CA LEU A 204 -0.45 11.00 -13.63
C LEU A 204 -1.44 11.84 -14.47
N GLU A 205 -1.52 11.61 -15.77
CA GLU A 205 -2.53 12.25 -16.61
C GLU A 205 -3.92 11.73 -16.24
N ASN A 206 -4.87 12.67 -16.09
CA ASN A 206 -6.28 12.38 -15.79
C ASN A 206 -6.53 11.57 -14.51
N ILE A 207 -5.63 11.55 -13.53
CA ILE A 207 -5.95 11.04 -12.20
C ILE A 207 -7.00 11.94 -11.55
N ALA A 208 -7.84 11.39 -10.67
CA ALA A 208 -8.88 12.17 -10.01
C ALA A 208 -8.34 13.01 -8.84
N GLY A 209 -7.38 12.46 -8.09
CA GLY A 209 -6.78 13.10 -6.92
C GLY A 209 -5.60 12.33 -6.37
N ILE A 210 -4.94 12.88 -5.35
CA ILE A 210 -3.78 12.25 -4.71
C ILE A 210 -3.95 12.24 -3.19
N ALA A 211 -3.83 11.06 -2.59
CA ALA A 211 -3.73 10.84 -1.15
C ALA A 211 -2.25 10.64 -0.77
N VAL A 212 -1.72 11.46 0.12
CA VAL A 212 -0.31 11.40 0.51
C VAL A 212 -0.19 10.94 1.96
N GLY A 213 0.37 9.76 2.14
CA GLY A 213 0.72 9.21 3.44
C GLY A 213 2.04 9.74 3.98
N GLN A 214 2.71 8.94 4.76
CA GLN A 214 3.96 9.30 5.42
C GLN A 214 5.16 9.03 4.52
N PHE A 215 6.09 9.96 4.50
CA PHE A 215 7.43 9.82 3.91
C PHE A 215 8.45 9.88 5.04
N THR A 216 8.96 8.72 5.46
CA THR A 216 9.69 8.58 6.72
C THR A 216 11.19 8.41 6.54
N ASN A 217 11.95 8.81 7.59
CA ASN A 217 13.39 8.65 7.70
C ASN A 217 14.22 9.40 6.64
N PHE A 218 13.65 10.40 5.97
CA PHE A 218 14.41 11.25 5.05
C PHE A 218 15.12 12.37 5.81
N ASP A 219 16.42 12.53 5.55
CA ASP A 219 17.18 13.67 6.04
C ASP A 219 16.94 14.89 5.15
N THR A 220 17.04 16.07 5.72
CA THR A 220 17.15 17.31 4.96
C THR A 220 18.50 17.39 4.25
N THR A 221 18.52 17.90 3.03
CA THR A 221 19.72 18.10 2.22
C THR A 221 19.70 19.53 1.68
N ASP A 222 20.70 20.34 2.01
CA ASP A 222 20.82 21.73 1.59
C ASP A 222 19.56 22.58 1.88
N GLY A 223 18.93 22.33 3.04
CA GLY A 223 17.71 23.01 3.47
C GLY A 223 16.40 22.45 2.88
N TRP A 224 16.46 21.48 1.98
CA TRP A 224 15.28 20.80 1.42
C TRP A 224 14.90 19.57 2.22
N SER A 225 13.63 19.41 2.49
CA SER A 225 13.01 18.19 3.01
C SER A 225 12.38 17.35 1.89
N VAL A 226 11.97 16.12 2.20
CA VAL A 226 11.20 15.30 1.25
C VAL A 226 9.86 15.96 0.89
N VAL A 227 9.26 16.69 1.82
CA VAL A 227 8.01 17.44 1.59
C VAL A 227 8.21 18.56 0.57
N ASP A 228 9.38 19.23 0.57
CA ASP A 228 9.68 20.27 -0.41
C ASP A 228 9.84 19.69 -1.82
N VAL A 229 10.47 18.51 -1.94
CA VAL A 229 10.55 17.78 -3.20
C VAL A 229 9.17 17.37 -3.70
N LEU A 230 8.34 16.81 -2.83
CA LEU A 230 6.97 16.43 -3.19
C LEU A 230 6.14 17.66 -3.60
N ARG A 231 6.23 18.76 -2.86
CA ARG A 231 5.52 20.01 -3.19
C ARG A 231 5.89 20.52 -4.57
N ASP A 232 7.17 20.55 -4.89
CA ASP A 232 7.67 20.99 -6.20
C ASP A 232 7.15 20.13 -7.35
N ARG A 233 7.07 18.80 -7.16
CA ARG A 233 6.57 17.89 -8.20
C ARG A 233 5.05 17.86 -8.28
N LEU A 234 4.36 17.89 -7.16
CA LEU A 234 2.90 17.86 -7.09
C LEU A 234 2.27 19.19 -7.57
N ALA A 235 2.96 20.31 -7.44
CA ALA A 235 2.52 21.59 -7.99
C ALA A 235 2.33 21.60 -9.53
N LEU A 236 2.82 20.56 -10.22
CA LEU A 236 2.64 20.39 -11.66
C LEU A 236 1.35 19.63 -12.03
N ILE A 237 0.55 19.25 -11.04
CA ILE A 237 -0.68 18.45 -11.21
C ILE A 237 -1.84 19.26 -10.64
N ASP A 238 -2.86 19.49 -11.48
CA ASP A 238 -4.04 20.27 -11.11
C ASP A 238 -5.19 19.35 -10.68
N VAL A 239 -5.05 18.74 -9.49
CA VAL A 239 -6.06 17.87 -8.88
C VAL A 239 -6.06 18.06 -7.35
N PRO A 240 -7.17 17.73 -6.65
CA PRO A 240 -7.19 17.73 -5.19
C PRO A 240 -6.12 16.81 -4.61
N ILE A 241 -5.34 17.31 -3.66
CA ILE A 241 -4.31 16.59 -2.93
C ILE A 241 -4.65 16.64 -1.44
N LEU A 242 -4.65 15.48 -0.79
CA LEU A 242 -4.80 15.36 0.65
C LEU A 242 -3.54 14.73 1.25
N GLY A 243 -2.76 15.51 1.95
CA GLY A 243 -1.60 15.07 2.74
C GLY A 243 -1.95 14.81 4.20
N GLY A 244 -0.94 14.49 5.01
CA GLY A 244 -1.13 14.30 6.45
C GLY A 244 -1.82 12.98 6.85
N LEU A 245 -1.91 12.01 5.93
CA LEU A 245 -2.57 10.75 6.24
C LEU A 245 -1.63 9.83 7.06
N PRO A 246 -2.10 9.24 8.17
CA PRO A 246 -1.31 8.33 9.01
C PRO A 246 -1.18 6.94 8.37
N LEU A 247 -0.64 6.88 7.15
CA LEU A 247 -0.52 5.68 6.32
C LEU A 247 0.92 5.49 5.87
N GLY A 248 1.41 4.25 5.82
CA GLY A 248 2.75 3.92 5.32
C GLY A 248 3.70 3.40 6.40
N HIS A 249 4.97 3.86 6.40
CA HIS A 249 6.03 3.36 7.27
C HIS A 249 6.21 4.13 8.58
N GLY A 250 5.31 5.04 8.90
CA GLY A 250 5.37 5.80 10.14
C GLY A 250 4.89 5.01 11.35
N ARG A 251 5.12 5.58 12.52
CA ARG A 251 4.58 5.05 13.77
C ARG A 251 3.05 5.18 13.75
N ASP A 252 2.36 4.21 14.32
CA ASP A 252 0.89 4.18 14.41
C ASP A 252 0.18 4.24 13.03
N ALA A 253 0.87 3.82 11.96
CA ALA A 253 0.28 3.77 10.63
C ALA A 253 -0.96 2.87 10.61
N LEU A 254 -2.02 3.38 10.02
CA LEU A 254 -3.28 2.66 9.86
C LEU A 254 -3.23 1.75 8.63
N VAL A 255 -4.21 0.85 8.55
CA VAL A 255 -4.41 -0.06 7.42
C VAL A 255 -5.52 0.51 6.54
N ILE A 256 -5.30 0.54 5.23
CA ILE A 256 -6.26 1.14 4.29
C ILE A 256 -6.60 0.17 3.15
N PRO A 257 -7.89 0.07 2.75
CA PRO A 257 -8.27 -0.65 1.53
C PRO A 257 -7.67 0.00 0.27
N ILE A 258 -7.17 -0.83 -0.64
CA ILE A 258 -6.70 -0.46 -1.98
C ILE A 258 -7.53 -1.24 -3.00
N GLY A 259 -7.89 -0.60 -4.11
CA GLY A 259 -8.74 -1.19 -5.14
C GLY A 259 -10.24 -1.02 -4.87
N THR A 260 -10.63 -0.19 -3.91
CA THR A 260 -12.02 0.16 -3.58
C THR A 260 -12.31 1.63 -3.85
N HIS A 261 -13.58 2.00 -3.94
CA HIS A 261 -13.98 3.38 -4.14
C HIS A 261 -13.60 4.26 -2.95
N ALA A 262 -13.14 5.47 -3.23
CA ALA A 262 -12.75 6.45 -2.22
C ALA A 262 -13.16 7.87 -2.61
N VAL A 263 -13.26 8.72 -1.59
CA VAL A 263 -13.53 10.16 -1.74
C VAL A 263 -12.52 10.93 -0.91
N ILE A 264 -11.80 11.84 -1.56
CA ILE A 264 -11.03 12.91 -0.92
C ILE A 264 -11.92 14.14 -0.81
N ASP A 265 -11.95 14.74 0.36
CA ASP A 265 -12.40 16.11 0.59
C ASP A 265 -11.23 16.87 1.22
N ALA A 266 -10.46 17.58 0.37
CA ALA A 266 -9.26 18.25 0.81
C ALA A 266 -9.58 19.52 1.62
N ASP A 267 -10.74 20.13 1.40
CA ASP A 267 -11.20 21.30 2.16
C ASP A 267 -11.53 20.93 3.61
N GLU A 268 -12.15 19.76 3.82
CA GLU A 268 -12.45 19.20 5.14
C GLU A 268 -11.30 18.35 5.73
N GLY A 269 -10.26 18.11 4.95
CA GLY A 269 -9.12 17.27 5.35
C GLY A 269 -9.49 15.80 5.58
N THR A 270 -10.40 15.22 4.78
CA THR A 270 -10.90 13.86 4.98
C THR A 270 -10.70 12.95 3.77
N LEU A 271 -10.46 11.67 4.05
CA LEU A 271 -10.48 10.57 3.10
C LEU A 271 -11.44 9.49 3.58
N THR A 272 -12.44 9.19 2.77
CA THR A 272 -13.36 8.06 3.00
C THR A 272 -13.05 6.96 1.99
N VAL A 273 -12.94 5.71 2.43
CA VAL A 273 -12.61 4.56 1.57
C VAL A 273 -13.59 3.43 1.88
N GLU A 274 -14.22 2.88 0.84
CA GLU A 274 -15.08 1.70 0.96
C GLU A 274 -14.29 0.49 1.45
N ALA A 275 -14.95 -0.38 2.23
CA ALA A 275 -14.32 -1.58 2.78
C ALA A 275 -13.87 -2.54 1.67
N ALA A 276 -12.80 -3.28 1.92
CA ALA A 276 -12.32 -4.36 1.03
C ALA A 276 -13.05 -5.70 1.28
N VAL A 277 -13.75 -5.83 2.41
CA VAL A 277 -14.56 -6.99 2.79
C VAL A 277 -16.05 -6.64 2.68
N ARG A 278 -16.87 -7.66 2.40
CA ARG A 278 -18.33 -7.51 2.33
C ARG A 278 -19.00 -8.46 3.30
#